data_a2f80728ffa72e128c035bdadffb530c
#
_entry.id   a2f80728ffa72e128c035bdadffb530c
#
_cell.length_a   1.000
_cell.length_b   1.000
_cell.length_c   1.000
_cell.angle_alpha   90.00
_cell.angle_beta   90.00
_cell.angle_gamma   90.00
#
_symmetry.space_group_name_H-M   'P 1'
#
loop_
_entity.id
_entity.type
_entity.pdbx_description
1 polymer ?
#
loop_
_entity_poly.entity_id
_entity_poly.type
_entity_poly.pdbx_seq_one_letter_code
_entity_poly.pdbx_strand_id
1 'polypeptide(L)'
;MIDYYAPIIPYVGMAGILLYSKEEEVNKIVSLDNAEKKILNDKWIRYDIDNAVELFFHKINGKLFRITTLEDYKGKLFEKIKVGMTVEDLIEYDSSFYYDEFEEVYESDKGIFIETDPQTNTVKWISVYIKELDDKNFDDGQWWYKFFRNGILNRTRKIGNHPWTTPIC
;
A
#
# COMPACT_ATOMS: atom_id res chain seq x y z
N MET A 1 -5.05 8.92 16.91
CA MET A 1 -6.35 8.81 16.16
C MET A 1 -6.06 8.91 14.68
N ILE A 2 -6.62 8.02 13.87
CA ILE A 2 -6.49 8.05 12.40
C ILE A 2 -7.06 9.36 11.85
N ASP A 3 -6.32 9.96 10.93
CA ASP A 3 -6.83 11.08 10.12
C ASP A 3 -7.42 10.54 8.81
N TYR A 4 -8.74 10.41 8.76
CA TYR A 4 -9.49 9.90 7.60
C TYR A 4 -9.36 10.77 6.34
N TYR A 5 -8.91 12.00 6.48
CA TYR A 5 -8.79 13.00 5.41
C TYR A 5 -7.34 13.31 5.03
N ALA A 6 -6.37 12.73 5.72
CA ALA A 6 -4.97 12.95 5.41
C ALA A 6 -4.68 12.60 3.93
N PRO A 7 -3.79 13.34 3.27
CA PRO A 7 -3.43 13.04 1.89
C PRO A 7 -2.76 11.66 1.76
N ILE A 8 -2.99 11.01 0.63
CA ILE A 8 -2.29 9.79 0.23
C ILE A 8 -0.99 10.21 -0.46
N ILE A 9 0.16 9.87 0.11
CA ILE A 9 1.46 10.30 -0.39
C ILE A 9 2.30 9.07 -0.77
N PRO A 10 2.57 8.86 -2.07
CA PRO A 10 3.36 7.73 -2.55
C PRO A 10 4.72 7.63 -1.87
N TYR A 11 5.14 6.42 -1.50
CA TYR A 11 6.37 6.12 -0.80
C TYR A 11 6.50 6.72 0.61
N VAL A 12 5.51 7.48 1.09
CA VAL A 12 5.53 8.15 2.39
C VAL A 12 4.49 7.57 3.34
N GLY A 13 3.21 7.57 2.96
CA GLY A 13 2.15 7.06 3.81
C GLY A 13 0.78 7.70 3.58
N MET A 14 -0.14 7.47 4.51
CA MET A 14 -1.49 8.05 4.56
C MET A 14 -2.05 7.92 5.98
N ALA A 15 -3.22 8.52 6.24
CA ALA A 15 -3.94 8.44 7.52
C ALA A 15 -3.13 8.99 8.73
N GLY A 16 -2.12 9.80 8.50
CA GLY A 16 -1.17 10.24 9.52
C GLY A 16 -0.12 9.18 9.90
N ILE A 17 -0.06 8.06 9.17
CA ILE A 17 0.84 6.92 9.40
C ILE A 17 1.89 6.89 8.31
N LEU A 18 3.16 6.72 8.71
CA LEU A 18 4.30 6.70 7.80
C LEU A 18 4.71 5.26 7.48
N LEU A 19 5.03 5.00 6.21
CA LEU A 19 5.73 3.78 5.80
C LEU A 19 7.07 3.68 6.55
N TYR A 20 7.61 2.49 6.69
CA TYR A 20 8.79 2.13 7.49
C TYR A 20 8.62 2.24 9.01
N SER A 21 7.50 2.74 9.52
CA SER A 21 7.23 2.77 10.97
C SER A 21 7.18 1.36 11.55
N LYS A 22 7.60 1.21 12.80
CA LYS A 22 7.39 -0.03 13.57
C LYS A 22 5.99 -0.06 14.18
N GLU A 23 5.51 -1.25 14.54
CA GLU A 23 4.23 -1.42 15.23
C GLU A 23 4.09 -0.52 16.46
N GLU A 24 5.18 -0.36 17.25
CA GLU A 24 5.20 0.51 18.44
C GLU A 24 4.98 2.00 18.11
N GLU A 25 5.50 2.45 16.97
CA GLU A 25 5.35 3.84 16.53
C GLU A 25 3.92 4.09 16.03
N VAL A 26 3.38 3.15 15.26
CA VAL A 26 2.00 3.18 14.77
C VAL A 26 1.02 3.11 15.93
N ASN A 27 1.28 2.28 16.95
CA ASN A 27 0.43 2.13 18.12
C ASN A 27 0.28 3.42 18.96
N LYS A 28 1.19 4.38 18.81
CA LYS A 28 1.04 5.73 19.40
C LYS A 28 0.00 6.59 18.69
N ILE A 29 -0.28 6.29 17.42
CA ILE A 29 -1.23 7.02 16.57
C ILE A 29 -2.60 6.36 16.62
N VAL A 30 -2.62 5.03 16.48
CA VAL A 30 -3.82 4.19 16.46
C VAL A 30 -3.59 2.94 17.29
N SER A 31 -4.57 2.57 18.12
CA SER A 31 -4.48 1.37 18.96
C SER A 31 -4.55 0.11 18.10
N LEU A 32 -3.41 -0.53 17.87
CA LEU A 32 -3.34 -1.81 17.17
C LEU A 32 -3.92 -2.96 17.99
N ASP A 33 -3.98 -2.81 19.31
CA ASP A 33 -4.57 -3.83 20.20
C ASP A 33 -6.08 -4.00 19.99
N ASN A 34 -6.74 -2.96 19.48
CA ASN A 34 -8.18 -2.98 19.17
C ASN A 34 -8.47 -3.25 17.69
N ALA A 35 -7.44 -3.39 16.87
CA ALA A 35 -7.57 -3.63 15.44
C ALA A 35 -7.77 -5.13 15.15
N GLU A 36 -8.44 -5.44 14.05
CA GLU A 36 -8.50 -6.81 13.56
C GLU A 36 -7.14 -7.22 12.99
N LYS A 37 -6.47 -8.15 13.67
CA LYS A 37 -5.15 -8.66 13.27
C LYS A 37 -5.30 -9.94 12.46
N LYS A 38 -4.69 -9.97 11.27
CA LYS A 38 -4.61 -11.15 10.40
C LYS A 38 -3.16 -11.52 10.10
N ILE A 39 -2.80 -12.78 10.32
CA ILE A 39 -1.52 -13.33 9.89
C ILE A 39 -1.72 -13.87 8.48
N LEU A 40 -1.15 -13.20 7.48
CA LEU A 40 -1.34 -13.58 6.07
C LEU A 40 -0.49 -14.79 5.68
N ASN A 41 0.74 -14.85 6.23
CA ASN A 41 1.69 -15.94 6.02
C ASN A 41 2.76 -15.90 7.12
N ASP A 42 3.85 -16.65 6.95
CA ASP A 42 4.98 -16.66 7.89
C ASP A 42 5.77 -15.35 7.94
N LYS A 43 5.56 -14.43 6.99
CA LYS A 43 6.34 -13.19 6.83
C LYS A 43 5.54 -11.92 7.06
N TRP A 44 4.21 -11.92 6.90
CA TRP A 44 3.39 -10.70 6.88
C TRP A 44 2.24 -10.75 7.87
N ILE A 45 1.98 -9.58 8.48
CA ILE A 45 0.83 -9.33 9.36
C ILE A 45 0.06 -8.15 8.79
N ARG A 46 -1.27 -8.25 8.79
CA ARG A 46 -2.18 -7.15 8.45
C ARG A 46 -3.00 -6.75 9.66
N TYR A 47 -3.17 -5.45 9.84
CA TYR A 47 -4.14 -4.86 10.76
C TYR A 47 -5.19 -4.09 9.99
N ASP A 48 -6.45 -4.38 10.23
CA ASP A 48 -7.60 -3.67 9.65
C ASP A 48 -8.11 -2.66 10.68
N ILE A 49 -8.12 -1.37 10.32
CA ILE A 49 -8.45 -0.27 11.22
C ILE A 49 -9.70 0.45 10.74
N ASP A 50 -10.78 0.37 11.54
CA ASP A 50 -12.02 1.17 11.43
C ASP A 50 -12.62 1.24 10.01
N ASN A 51 -12.51 0.19 9.20
CA ASN A 51 -12.90 0.19 7.78
C ASN A 51 -12.29 1.36 6.96
N ALA A 52 -11.21 1.96 7.47
CA ALA A 52 -10.53 3.08 6.84
C ALA A 52 -9.22 2.68 6.16
N VAL A 53 -8.38 1.90 6.82
CA VAL A 53 -7.10 1.47 6.26
C VAL A 53 -6.73 0.06 6.70
N GLU A 54 -5.96 -0.61 5.84
CA GLU A 54 -5.20 -1.81 6.15
C GLU A 54 -3.72 -1.47 6.26
N LEU A 55 -3.06 -1.98 7.30
CA LEU A 55 -1.65 -1.79 7.59
C LEU A 55 -0.92 -3.13 7.47
N PHE A 56 0.08 -3.21 6.58
CA PHE A 56 0.83 -4.44 6.34
C PHE A 56 2.25 -4.32 6.90
N PHE A 57 2.55 -5.16 7.89
CA PHE A 57 3.84 -5.22 8.55
C PHE A 57 4.61 -6.48 8.16
N HIS A 58 5.92 -6.33 8.01
CA HIS A 58 6.83 -7.45 7.81
C HIS A 58 7.23 -8.05 9.16
N LYS A 59 6.98 -9.34 9.38
CA LYS A 59 7.22 -10.02 10.67
C LYS A 59 8.70 -10.04 11.08
N ILE A 60 9.63 -10.15 10.13
CA ILE A 60 11.06 -10.30 10.42
C ILE A 60 11.65 -8.98 10.95
N ASN A 61 11.30 -7.84 10.36
CA ASN A 61 11.84 -6.54 10.77
C ASN A 61 10.86 -5.62 11.50
N GLY A 62 9.59 -6.02 11.62
CA GLY A 62 8.54 -5.27 12.31
C GLY A 62 8.13 -3.95 11.64
N LYS A 63 8.48 -3.74 10.36
CA LYS A 63 8.23 -2.48 9.66
C LYS A 63 7.00 -2.52 8.78
N LEU A 64 6.28 -1.40 8.78
CA LEU A 64 5.15 -1.12 7.90
C LEU A 64 5.66 -0.92 6.48
N PHE A 65 5.23 -1.76 5.55
CA PHE A 65 5.69 -1.71 4.17
C PHE A 65 4.61 -1.35 3.14
N ARG A 66 3.33 -1.44 3.53
CA ARG A 66 2.18 -1.09 2.69
C ARG A 66 1.04 -0.56 3.55
N ILE A 67 0.34 0.44 3.03
CA ILE A 67 -0.94 0.93 3.58
C ILE A 67 -1.94 0.95 2.44
N THR A 68 -3.13 0.40 2.67
CA THR A 68 -4.23 0.36 1.70
C THR A 68 -5.44 1.08 2.28
N THR A 69 -6.10 1.92 1.49
CA THR A 69 -7.38 2.53 1.88
C THR A 69 -8.48 1.49 1.89
N LEU A 70 -9.48 1.69 2.76
CA LEU A 70 -10.76 1.00 2.73
C LEU A 70 -11.90 2.01 2.43
N GLU A 71 -13.16 1.57 2.51
CA GLU A 71 -14.33 2.35 2.05
C GLU A 71 -14.52 3.69 2.76
N ASP A 72 -14.19 3.76 4.06
CA ASP A 72 -14.42 4.95 4.86
C ASP A 72 -13.32 5.99 4.74
N TYR A 73 -12.22 5.69 4.03
CA TYR A 73 -11.14 6.64 3.84
C TYR A 73 -11.53 7.74 2.85
N LYS A 74 -11.32 9.02 3.24
CA LYS A 74 -11.72 10.21 2.48
C LYS A 74 -10.54 11.03 1.95
N GLY A 75 -9.31 10.68 2.34
CA GLY A 75 -8.10 11.31 1.84
C GLY A 75 -7.93 11.09 0.32
N LYS A 76 -7.12 11.96 -0.29
CA LYS A 76 -6.93 11.96 -1.74
C LYS A 76 -5.46 11.77 -2.10
N LEU A 77 -5.24 11.04 -3.18
CA LEU A 77 -3.98 10.95 -3.88
C LEU A 77 -3.91 12.09 -4.93
N PHE A 78 -2.81 12.84 -4.94
CA PHE A 78 -2.60 13.99 -5.85
C PHE A 78 -3.78 14.98 -5.82
N GLU A 79 -4.40 15.18 -4.64
CA GLU A 79 -5.52 16.09 -4.40
C GLU A 79 -6.84 15.74 -5.12
N LYS A 80 -6.86 14.72 -5.97
CA LYS A 80 -8.03 14.37 -6.82
C LYS A 80 -8.46 12.91 -6.74
N ILE A 81 -7.54 11.96 -6.79
CA ILE A 81 -7.87 10.53 -6.86
C ILE A 81 -8.30 10.04 -5.49
N LYS A 82 -9.45 9.40 -5.41
CA LYS A 82 -10.07 8.94 -4.17
C LYS A 82 -10.86 7.64 -4.36
N VAL A 83 -11.14 6.97 -3.26
CA VAL A 83 -12.05 5.83 -3.21
C VAL A 83 -13.43 6.23 -3.73
N GLY A 84 -14.05 5.40 -4.55
CA GLY A 84 -15.36 5.61 -5.19
C GLY A 84 -15.33 6.42 -6.49
N MET A 85 -14.18 6.94 -6.90
CA MET A 85 -14.00 7.61 -8.20
C MET A 85 -14.18 6.60 -9.34
N THR A 86 -14.71 7.04 -10.50
CA THR A 86 -14.80 6.16 -11.67
C THR A 86 -13.42 5.91 -12.29
N VAL A 87 -13.26 4.79 -12.97
CA VAL A 87 -12.02 4.46 -13.68
C VAL A 87 -11.76 5.44 -14.82
N GLU A 88 -12.83 5.90 -15.49
CA GLU A 88 -12.73 6.91 -16.55
C GLU A 88 -12.11 8.20 -16.02
N ASP A 89 -12.62 8.72 -14.89
CA ASP A 89 -12.08 9.92 -14.25
C ASP A 89 -10.63 9.73 -13.78
N LEU A 90 -10.28 8.54 -13.28
CA LEU A 90 -8.92 8.19 -12.89
C LEU A 90 -7.95 8.33 -14.08
N ILE A 91 -8.27 7.71 -15.22
CA ILE A 91 -7.42 7.70 -16.42
C ILE A 91 -7.39 9.07 -17.09
N GLU A 92 -8.51 9.79 -17.09
CA GLU A 92 -8.57 11.17 -17.58
C GLU A 92 -7.65 12.09 -16.76
N TYR A 93 -7.66 11.89 -15.43
CA TYR A 93 -6.82 12.68 -14.54
C TYR A 93 -5.32 12.36 -14.66
N ASP A 94 -4.96 11.07 -14.73
CA ASP A 94 -3.57 10.62 -14.83
C ASP A 94 -3.45 9.39 -15.76
N SER A 95 -3.16 9.66 -17.03
CA SER A 95 -2.98 8.62 -18.05
C SER A 95 -1.72 7.76 -17.87
N SER A 96 -0.90 8.01 -16.83
CA SER A 96 0.26 7.18 -16.51
C SER A 96 -0.12 5.89 -15.79
N PHE A 97 -1.36 5.79 -15.29
CA PHE A 97 -1.88 4.52 -14.78
C PHE A 97 -2.13 3.54 -15.94
N TYR A 98 -1.64 2.34 -15.79
CA TYR A 98 -1.87 1.24 -16.71
C TYR A 98 -2.48 0.05 -15.97
N TYR A 99 -3.35 -0.70 -16.65
CA TYR A 99 -3.97 -1.88 -16.07
C TYR A 99 -3.07 -3.09 -16.22
N ASP A 100 -2.72 -3.74 -15.10
CA ASP A 100 -2.06 -5.04 -15.07
C ASP A 100 -3.13 -6.14 -15.05
N GLU A 101 -3.24 -6.89 -16.15
CA GLU A 101 -4.25 -7.95 -16.28
C GLU A 101 -3.98 -9.16 -15.36
N PHE A 102 -2.74 -9.36 -14.96
CA PHE A 102 -2.37 -10.49 -14.11
C PHE A 102 -2.71 -10.21 -12.64
N GLU A 103 -2.38 -9.02 -12.16
CA GLU A 103 -2.66 -8.59 -10.77
C GLU A 103 -4.05 -7.96 -10.64
N GLU A 104 -4.75 -7.72 -11.76
CA GLU A 104 -6.08 -7.07 -11.82
C GLU A 104 -6.12 -5.69 -11.13
N VAL A 105 -5.04 -4.92 -11.27
CA VAL A 105 -4.89 -3.59 -10.66
C VAL A 105 -4.44 -2.53 -11.67
N TYR A 106 -4.73 -1.28 -11.37
CA TYR A 106 -4.09 -0.15 -12.03
C TYR A 106 -2.80 0.20 -11.29
N GLU A 107 -1.69 0.19 -12.01
CA GLU A 107 -0.37 0.52 -11.50
C GLU A 107 0.18 1.82 -12.07
N SER A 108 1.12 2.41 -11.35
CA SER A 108 2.00 3.45 -11.86
C SER A 108 3.41 3.27 -11.32
N ASP A 109 4.40 3.85 -11.99
CA ASP A 109 5.79 3.87 -11.52
C ASP A 109 6.03 4.78 -10.31
N LYS A 110 4.96 5.40 -9.79
CA LYS A 110 4.97 6.29 -8.62
C LYS A 110 4.86 5.54 -7.28
N GLY A 111 4.84 4.21 -7.26
CA GLY A 111 4.73 3.42 -6.03
C GLY A 111 3.31 3.31 -5.49
N ILE A 112 2.37 3.20 -6.39
CA ILE A 112 0.93 3.11 -6.12
C ILE A 112 0.36 1.99 -6.94
N PHE A 113 -0.59 1.25 -6.37
CA PHE A 113 -1.54 0.50 -7.17
C PHE A 113 -2.97 0.72 -6.67
N ILE A 114 -3.90 0.61 -7.58
CA ILE A 114 -5.32 0.88 -7.37
C ILE A 114 -6.12 -0.34 -7.78
N GLU A 115 -6.85 -0.90 -6.85
CA GLU A 115 -7.83 -1.96 -7.12
C GLU A 115 -9.19 -1.34 -7.42
N THR A 116 -9.92 -1.92 -8.36
CA THR A 116 -11.23 -1.43 -8.78
C THR A 116 -12.32 -2.46 -8.55
N ASP A 117 -13.54 -2.01 -8.36
CA ASP A 117 -14.69 -2.86 -8.34
C ASP A 117 -15.17 -3.11 -9.78
N PRO A 118 -15.12 -4.35 -10.30
CA PRO A 118 -15.50 -4.66 -11.66
C PRO A 118 -17.00 -4.50 -11.94
N GLN A 119 -17.85 -4.49 -10.90
CA GLN A 119 -19.29 -4.31 -11.06
C GLN A 119 -19.68 -2.84 -11.24
N THR A 120 -18.99 -1.95 -10.50
CA THR A 120 -19.28 -0.51 -10.49
C THR A 120 -18.31 0.29 -11.34
N ASN A 121 -17.19 -0.30 -11.76
CA ASN A 121 -16.09 0.34 -12.47
C ASN A 121 -15.54 1.58 -11.71
N THR A 122 -15.40 1.44 -10.40
CA THR A 122 -14.92 2.50 -9.51
C THR A 122 -13.67 2.06 -8.75
N VAL A 123 -12.88 3.05 -8.34
CA VAL A 123 -11.74 2.84 -7.42
C VAL A 123 -12.26 2.29 -6.10
N LYS A 124 -11.82 1.10 -5.75
CA LYS A 124 -12.19 0.43 -4.51
C LYS A 124 -11.16 0.67 -3.42
N TRP A 125 -9.88 0.44 -3.72
CA TRP A 125 -8.76 0.59 -2.79
C TRP A 125 -7.57 1.25 -3.46
N ILE A 126 -6.84 2.06 -2.69
CA ILE A 126 -5.60 2.71 -3.11
C ILE A 126 -4.50 2.27 -2.15
N SER A 127 -3.44 1.70 -2.69
CA SER A 127 -2.28 1.25 -1.92
C SER A 127 -1.06 2.09 -2.19
N VAL A 128 -0.36 2.47 -1.12
CA VAL A 128 1.00 3.00 -1.16
C VAL A 128 1.93 2.01 -0.46
N TYR A 129 3.16 1.90 -0.96
CA TYR A 129 4.11 0.91 -0.48
C TYR A 129 5.55 1.44 -0.52
N ILE A 130 6.45 0.72 0.13
CA ILE A 130 7.87 1.06 0.16
C ILE A 130 8.57 0.72 -1.15
N LYS A 131 9.68 1.41 -1.45
CA LYS A 131 10.43 1.23 -2.70
C LYS A 131 11.03 -0.16 -2.85
N GLU A 132 11.35 -0.80 -1.73
CA GLU A 132 11.98 -2.11 -1.67
C GLU A 132 11.04 -3.28 -1.90
N LEU A 133 9.73 -3.01 -2.07
CA LEU A 133 8.73 -4.07 -2.27
C LEU A 133 9.08 -5.00 -3.43
N ASP A 134 9.63 -4.45 -4.51
CA ASP A 134 10.03 -5.18 -5.72
C ASP A 134 11.43 -5.80 -5.62
N ASP A 135 12.12 -5.63 -4.49
CA ASP A 135 13.45 -6.22 -4.28
C ASP A 135 13.36 -7.73 -4.06
N LYS A 136 14.27 -8.49 -4.68
CA LYS A 136 14.34 -9.96 -4.55
C LYS A 136 14.46 -10.45 -3.09
N ASN A 137 15.04 -9.63 -2.22
CA ASN A 137 15.27 -9.93 -0.81
C ASN A 137 14.21 -9.31 0.10
N PHE A 138 13.11 -8.81 -0.46
CA PHE A 138 12.04 -8.20 0.34
C PHE A 138 11.54 -9.16 1.41
N ASP A 139 11.29 -10.41 1.04
CA ASP A 139 10.80 -11.45 1.93
C ASP A 139 11.76 -11.81 3.07
N ASP A 140 13.06 -11.61 2.89
CA ASP A 140 14.07 -11.85 3.91
C ASP A 140 14.10 -10.77 5.00
N GLY A 141 13.33 -9.69 4.82
CA GLY A 141 13.28 -8.56 5.76
C GLY A 141 14.56 -7.74 5.86
N GLN A 142 15.53 -7.97 4.96
CA GLN A 142 16.86 -7.33 5.00
C GLN A 142 16.98 -6.07 4.14
N TRP A 143 15.92 -5.65 3.47
CA TRP A 143 15.89 -4.45 2.61
C TRP A 143 16.26 -3.15 3.36
N TRP A 144 16.11 -3.13 4.67
CA TRP A 144 16.49 -2.05 5.57
C TRP A 144 18.00 -1.71 5.52
N TYR A 145 18.89 -2.70 5.33
CA TYR A 145 20.35 -2.50 5.36
C TYR A 145 20.91 -1.88 4.08
N LYS A 146 20.20 -1.91 2.97
CA LYS A 146 20.65 -1.35 1.69
C LYS A 146 20.67 0.17 1.67
N PHE A 147 19.88 0.84 2.52
CA PHE A 147 19.82 2.30 2.59
C PHE A 147 21.14 2.93 3.03
N PHE A 148 21.97 2.22 3.79
CA PHE A 148 23.23 2.75 4.33
C PHE A 148 24.47 2.45 3.48
N ARG A 149 24.39 1.59 2.48
CA ARG A 149 25.59 1.16 1.71
C ARG A 149 25.71 1.68 0.29
N ASN A 150 24.67 2.01 -0.43
CA ASN A 150 24.76 2.45 -1.82
C ASN A 150 23.70 3.51 -2.12
N GLY A 151 24.09 4.77 -2.19
CA GLY A 151 23.37 5.77 -2.95
C GLY A 151 23.39 5.36 -4.42
N ILE A 152 22.23 5.17 -5.02
CA ILE A 152 22.00 4.86 -6.44
C ILE A 152 21.99 3.35 -6.75
N LEU A 153 20.81 2.79 -6.87
CA LEU A 153 20.58 1.53 -7.60
C LEU A 153 19.56 1.77 -8.72
N ASN A 154 20.05 1.53 -9.94
CA ASN A 154 19.23 1.51 -11.16
C ASN A 154 18.14 0.43 -11.05
N ARG A 155 16.88 0.86 -11.24
CA ARG A 155 15.75 -0.03 -11.40
C ARG A 155 15.79 -0.68 -12.77
N THR A 156 15.90 -1.98 -12.82
CA THR A 156 15.38 -2.77 -13.95
C THR A 156 14.17 -3.54 -13.43
N ARG A 157 12.98 -3.10 -13.85
CA ARG A 157 11.75 -3.87 -13.67
C ARG A 157 11.94 -5.24 -14.31
N LYS A 158 11.77 -6.30 -13.56
CA LYS A 158 11.43 -7.61 -14.10
C LYS A 158 9.92 -7.80 -13.91
N ILE A 159 9.20 -7.80 -15.02
CA ILE A 159 7.84 -8.31 -15.14
C ILE A 159 7.87 -9.76 -14.67
N GLY A 160 7.15 -10.09 -13.63
CA GLY A 160 6.93 -11.47 -13.20
C GLY A 160 6.97 -11.66 -11.68
N ASN A 161 5.85 -12.12 -11.17
CA ASN A 161 5.58 -12.60 -9.80
C ASN A 161 5.58 -11.53 -8.71
N HIS A 162 4.51 -10.72 -8.68
CA HIS A 162 4.12 -10.03 -7.46
C HIS A 162 3.49 -11.03 -6.47
N PRO A 163 3.96 -11.04 -5.21
CA PRO A 163 3.46 -11.98 -4.22
C PRO A 163 2.08 -11.61 -3.60
N TRP A 164 1.31 -10.77 -4.30
CA TRP A 164 0.11 -10.12 -3.73
C TRP A 164 -1.21 -10.84 -4.03
N THR A 165 -1.20 -11.87 -4.85
CA THR A 165 -2.41 -12.67 -5.05
C THR A 165 -2.69 -13.51 -3.81
N THR A 166 -3.35 -12.93 -2.84
CA THR A 166 -4.16 -13.73 -1.93
C THR A 166 -5.42 -14.12 -2.69
N PRO A 167 -5.74 -15.42 -2.80
CA PRO A 167 -7.06 -15.82 -3.30
C PRO A 167 -8.10 -15.18 -2.39
N ILE A 168 -8.98 -14.41 -3.00
CA ILE A 168 -10.23 -14.00 -2.36
C ILE A 168 -11.01 -15.28 -2.10
N CYS A 169 -11.03 -15.75 -0.87
CA CYS A 169 -12.06 -16.66 -0.39
C CYS A 169 -13.18 -15.85 0.21
#